data_01897bce364cf2341c29e1aee1088c7a
#
_entry.id   01897bce364cf2341c29e1aee1088c7a
#
_cell.length_a   1.000
_cell.length_b   1.000
_cell.length_c   1.000
_cell.angle_alpha   90.00
_cell.angle_beta   90.00
_cell.angle_gamma   90.00
#
_symmetry.space_group_name_H-M   'P 1'
#
loop_
_entity.id
_entity.type
_entity.pdbx_description
1 polymer ?
#
loop_
_entity_poly.entity_id
_entity_poly.type
_entity_poly.pdbx_seq_one_letter_code
_entity_poly.pdbx_strand_id
1 'polypeptide(L)'
;TFNGYEMQFESRTPEKWYFAPSERAKRAYAIGGRHIWLRAHSENPNKVKALWQEATCLAPTLSNRLLKLVNREYVCGAEIHAEIEQAPQADNRIELGRTVDAFGVPRSRLFWKKSDAERRTALVSAQLVGEALIRRDIGRMRIRNFLADNKPWPKSDYPTGHHHMGGTRMADSPTNGIVD
;
A
#
# COMPACT_ATOMS: atom_id res chain seq x y z
N THR A 1 -1.77 21.69 7.19
CA THR A 1 -0.61 21.70 6.26
C THR A 1 0.57 21.07 6.95
N PHE A 2 1.07 19.95 6.45
CA PHE A 2 2.27 19.30 6.95
C PHE A 2 3.46 19.89 6.24
N ASN A 3 4.33 20.64 6.92
CA ASN A 3 5.51 21.32 6.33
C ASN A 3 5.20 22.03 5.00
N GLY A 4 4.04 22.64 4.85
CA GLY A 4 3.59 23.21 3.59
C GLY A 4 3.12 22.19 2.55
N TYR A 5 2.99 20.92 2.91
CA TYR A 5 2.45 19.86 2.06
C TYR A 5 1.02 19.54 2.48
N GLU A 6 0.08 19.75 1.60
CA GLU A 6 -1.33 19.41 1.84
C GLU A 6 -1.55 17.92 1.67
N MET A 7 -2.14 17.31 2.70
CA MET A 7 -2.85 16.06 2.53
C MET A 7 -4.33 16.42 2.29
N GLN A 8 -4.82 16.10 1.10
CA GLN A 8 -6.23 16.28 0.78
C GLN A 8 -7.02 15.12 1.39
N PHE A 9 -8.07 15.46 2.12
CA PHE A 9 -9.01 14.49 2.64
C PHE A 9 -10.13 14.35 1.62
N GLU A 10 -10.27 13.19 1.02
CA GLU A 10 -11.47 12.80 0.32
C GLU A 10 -12.21 11.75 1.14
N SER A 11 -13.36 12.12 1.70
CA SER A 11 -14.28 11.17 2.28
C SER A 11 -15.30 10.76 1.22
N ARG A 12 -15.17 9.54 0.69
CA ARG A 12 -16.19 8.95 -0.18
C ARG A 12 -17.26 8.20 0.59
N THR A 13 -17.00 7.90 1.85
CA THR A 13 -17.96 7.31 2.79
C THR A 13 -17.59 7.75 4.20
N PRO A 14 -18.54 7.86 5.14
CA PRO A 14 -18.25 8.30 6.51
C PRO A 14 -17.28 7.40 7.28
N GLU A 15 -16.98 6.21 6.77
CA GLU A 15 -16.15 5.21 7.45
C GLU A 15 -14.72 5.10 6.91
N LYS A 16 -14.37 5.77 5.81
CA LYS A 16 -13.04 5.64 5.20
C LYS A 16 -12.41 6.99 4.91
N TRP A 17 -11.33 7.27 5.59
CA TRP A 17 -10.49 8.43 5.36
C TRP A 17 -9.35 8.08 4.41
N TYR A 18 -9.26 8.80 3.31
CA TYR A 18 -8.19 8.65 2.34
C TYR A 18 -7.22 9.83 2.44
N PHE A 19 -5.94 9.53 2.36
CA PHE A 19 -4.87 10.51 2.29
C PHE A 19 -4.20 10.40 0.93
N ALA A 20 -4.08 11.52 0.23
CA ALA A 20 -3.31 11.60 -1.01
C ALA A 20 -2.22 12.67 -0.87
N PRO A 21 -1.04 12.48 -1.46
CA PRO A 21 -0.03 13.52 -1.47
C PRO A 21 -0.46 14.65 -2.39
N SER A 22 -0.19 15.88 -1.96
CA SER A 22 -0.32 17.03 -2.87
C SER A 22 0.69 16.95 -4.01
N GLU A 23 0.42 17.65 -5.11
CA GLU A 23 1.35 17.74 -6.25
C GLU A 23 2.73 18.32 -5.84
N ARG A 24 2.72 19.21 -4.85
CA ARG A 24 3.95 19.74 -4.26
C ARG A 24 4.77 18.65 -3.56
N ALA A 25 4.11 17.78 -2.79
CA ALA A 25 4.78 16.66 -2.13
C ALA A 25 5.31 15.64 -3.15
N LYS A 26 4.52 15.32 -4.18
CA LYS A 26 4.95 14.41 -5.25
C LYS A 26 6.25 14.90 -5.91
N ARG A 27 6.32 16.18 -6.26
CA ARG A 27 7.52 16.79 -6.86
C ARG A 27 8.69 16.86 -5.89
N ALA A 28 8.47 17.32 -4.66
CA ALA A 28 9.55 17.51 -3.69
C ALA A 28 10.24 16.20 -3.28
N TYR A 29 9.50 15.10 -3.23
CA TYR A 29 10.01 13.79 -2.81
C TYR A 29 10.20 12.79 -3.96
N ALA A 30 9.90 13.18 -5.20
CA ALA A 30 9.92 12.32 -6.39
C ALA A 30 9.15 11.01 -6.15
N ILE A 31 7.89 11.11 -5.72
CA ILE A 31 7.00 9.99 -5.41
C ILE A 31 5.79 9.98 -6.33
N GLY A 32 5.32 8.78 -6.66
CA GLY A 32 4.13 8.56 -7.50
C GLY A 32 2.81 8.90 -6.79
N GLY A 33 1.73 8.82 -7.55
CA GLY A 33 0.38 8.87 -7.04
C GLY A 33 0.09 7.72 -6.09
N ARG A 34 -0.78 7.95 -5.10
CA ARG A 34 -1.20 6.92 -4.16
C ARG A 34 -2.45 7.34 -3.40
N HIS A 35 -3.16 6.34 -2.95
CA HIS A 35 -4.19 6.48 -1.92
C HIS A 35 -3.73 5.74 -0.67
N ILE A 36 -3.80 6.41 0.46
CA ILE A 36 -3.51 5.83 1.77
C ILE A 36 -4.81 5.88 2.57
N TRP A 37 -5.18 4.77 3.18
CA TRP A 37 -6.31 4.74 4.10
C TRP A 37 -5.96 4.04 5.40
N LEU A 38 -6.69 4.42 6.43
CA LEU A 38 -6.62 3.80 7.74
C LEU A 38 -7.69 2.71 7.80
N ARG A 39 -7.28 1.51 8.13
CA ARG A 39 -8.17 0.43 8.51
C ARG A 39 -8.08 0.24 10.01
N ALA A 40 -9.08 0.73 10.72
CA ALA A 40 -9.22 0.39 12.13
C ALA A 40 -9.41 -1.12 12.27
N HIS A 41 -8.79 -1.73 13.28
CA HIS A 41 -9.18 -3.09 13.64
C HIS A 41 -10.64 -3.06 14.05
N SER A 42 -11.48 -3.82 13.35
CA SER A 42 -12.90 -3.93 13.65
C SER A 42 -13.06 -4.34 15.12
N GLU A 43 -13.94 -3.67 15.80
CA GLU A 43 -14.37 -4.08 17.13
C GLU A 43 -14.79 -5.56 17.07
N ASN A 44 -14.15 -6.39 17.87
CA ASN A 44 -14.46 -7.78 17.90
C ASN A 44 -15.85 -7.93 18.59
N PRO A 45 -16.85 -8.54 17.93
CA PRO A 45 -18.18 -8.68 18.52
C PRO A 45 -18.17 -9.51 19.81
N ASN A 46 -17.09 -10.25 20.06
CA ASN A 46 -16.90 -11.00 21.30
C ASN A 46 -16.21 -10.12 22.35
N LYS A 47 -16.96 -9.69 23.37
CA LYS A 47 -16.51 -8.82 24.45
C LYS A 47 -15.24 -9.33 25.17
N VAL A 48 -15.09 -10.64 25.33
CA VAL A 48 -13.91 -11.24 25.98
C VAL A 48 -12.67 -11.06 25.10
N LYS A 49 -12.81 -11.26 23.78
CA LYS A 49 -11.71 -11.01 22.83
C LYS A 49 -11.37 -9.54 22.76
N ALA A 50 -12.35 -8.64 22.79
CA ALA A 50 -12.13 -7.20 22.82
C ALA A 50 -11.33 -6.79 24.07
N LEU A 51 -11.71 -7.26 25.24
CA LEU A 51 -10.99 -6.99 26.49
C LEU A 51 -9.54 -7.50 26.45
N TRP A 52 -9.31 -8.71 25.90
CA TRP A 52 -7.96 -9.24 25.70
C TRP A 52 -7.14 -8.38 24.71
N GLN A 53 -7.78 -7.89 23.69
CA GLN A 53 -7.17 -6.99 22.71
C GLN A 53 -6.74 -5.67 23.38
N GLU A 54 -7.61 -5.07 24.16
CA GLU A 54 -7.31 -3.85 24.93
C GLU A 54 -6.16 -4.09 25.92
N ALA A 55 -6.20 -5.17 26.67
CA ALA A 55 -5.16 -5.55 27.63
C ALA A 55 -3.79 -5.74 26.92
N THR A 56 -3.74 -6.35 25.75
CA THR A 56 -2.50 -6.49 24.98
C THR A 56 -1.98 -5.15 24.45
N CYS A 57 -2.83 -4.15 24.29
CA CYS A 57 -2.48 -2.83 23.83
C CYS A 57 -1.98 -1.90 24.94
N LEU A 58 -2.18 -2.22 26.21
CA LEU A 58 -1.59 -1.50 27.33
C LEU A 58 -0.06 -1.62 27.36
N ALA A 59 0.49 -2.77 26.95
CA ALA A 59 1.93 -3.01 26.92
C ALA A 59 2.34 -3.72 25.60
N PRO A 60 2.25 -3.04 24.44
CA PRO A 60 2.34 -3.67 23.14
C PRO A 60 3.67 -4.37 22.87
N THR A 61 4.77 -3.85 23.41
CA THR A 61 6.11 -4.45 23.24
C THR A 61 6.22 -5.79 23.97
N LEU A 62 5.72 -5.86 25.19
CA LEU A 62 5.73 -7.08 26.01
C LEU A 62 4.75 -8.11 25.42
N SER A 63 3.55 -7.68 25.11
CA SER A 63 2.50 -8.53 24.55
C SER A 63 2.94 -9.15 23.22
N ASN A 64 3.55 -8.38 22.32
CA ASN A 64 4.06 -8.91 21.06
C ASN A 64 5.24 -9.87 21.24
N ARG A 65 6.10 -9.69 22.27
CA ARG A 65 7.14 -10.67 22.59
C ARG A 65 6.53 -12.01 23.02
N LEU A 66 5.49 -11.99 23.84
CA LEU A 66 4.79 -13.20 24.29
C LEU A 66 3.99 -13.85 23.16
N LEU A 67 3.30 -13.07 22.35
CA LEU A 67 2.52 -13.57 21.21
C LEU A 67 3.41 -14.22 20.12
N LYS A 68 4.64 -13.74 19.95
CA LYS A 68 5.62 -14.36 19.04
C LYS A 68 5.99 -15.79 19.44
N LEU A 69 5.94 -16.12 20.73
CA LEU A 69 6.20 -17.49 21.20
C LEU A 69 5.13 -18.49 20.71
N VAL A 70 3.94 -17.98 20.38
CA VAL A 70 2.82 -18.79 19.83
C VAL A 70 2.54 -18.46 18.37
N ASN A 71 3.53 -17.90 17.65
CA ASN A 71 3.41 -17.50 16.25
C ASN A 71 2.22 -16.56 15.94
N ARG A 72 1.84 -15.73 16.90
CA ARG A 72 0.80 -14.72 16.73
C ARG A 72 1.39 -13.32 16.80
N GLU A 73 0.85 -12.45 15.98
CA GLU A 73 1.15 -11.01 16.00
C GLU A 73 -0.18 -10.27 16.16
N TYR A 74 -0.21 -9.33 17.08
CA TYR A 74 -1.36 -8.45 17.26
C TYR A 74 -0.95 -7.00 17.04
N VAL A 75 -1.71 -6.30 16.23
CA VAL A 75 -1.49 -4.88 15.95
C VAL A 75 -2.48 -4.07 16.79
N CYS A 76 -1.94 -3.23 17.67
CA CYS A 76 -2.74 -2.31 18.46
C CYS A 76 -3.03 -1.06 17.63
N GLY A 77 -4.32 -0.71 17.50
CA GLY A 77 -4.74 0.50 16.81
C GLY A 77 -5.24 0.23 15.39
N ALA A 78 -4.64 0.88 14.41
CA ALA A 78 -5.06 0.79 13.02
C ALA A 78 -3.91 0.37 12.10
N GLU A 79 -4.23 -0.33 11.04
CA GLU A 79 -3.30 -0.57 9.94
C GLU A 79 -3.44 0.53 8.89
N ILE A 80 -2.29 0.98 8.39
CA ILE A 80 -2.24 1.91 7.27
C ILE A 80 -2.01 1.11 6.01
N HIS A 81 -2.97 1.17 5.12
CA HIS A 81 -2.90 0.57 3.80
C HIS A 81 -2.56 1.65 2.77
N ALA A 82 -1.72 1.31 1.80
CA ALA A 82 -1.38 2.20 0.71
C ALA A 82 -1.53 1.48 -0.63
N GLU A 83 -2.32 2.06 -1.51
CA GLU A 83 -2.32 1.74 -2.93
C GLU A 83 -1.40 2.72 -3.64
N ILE A 84 -0.41 2.20 -4.33
CA ILE A 84 0.64 2.98 -4.94
C ILE A 84 0.56 2.81 -6.44
N GLU A 85 0.54 3.93 -7.15
CA GLU A 85 0.66 3.96 -8.59
C GLU A 85 2.01 3.37 -9.00
N GLN A 86 1.97 2.47 -9.97
CA GLN A 86 3.16 1.87 -10.51
C GLN A 86 3.63 2.67 -11.72
N ALA A 87 4.91 3.04 -11.72
CA ALA A 87 5.52 3.68 -12.87
C ALA A 87 5.51 2.73 -14.08
N PRO A 88 5.19 3.20 -15.30
CA PRO A 88 5.24 2.39 -16.50
C PRO A 88 6.62 1.77 -16.70
N GLN A 89 6.66 0.45 -16.92
CA GLN A 89 7.87 -0.30 -17.20
C GLN A 89 7.62 -1.25 -18.36
N ALA A 90 8.48 -1.24 -19.36
CA ALA A 90 8.35 -2.11 -20.53
C ALA A 90 8.35 -3.60 -20.19
N ASP A 91 9.06 -3.98 -19.12
CA ASP A 91 9.11 -5.36 -18.63
C ASP A 91 7.79 -5.81 -17.99
N ASN A 92 6.98 -4.89 -17.49
CA ASN A 92 5.66 -5.17 -16.95
C ASN A 92 4.66 -5.21 -18.07
N ARG A 93 4.34 -6.44 -18.55
CA ARG A 93 3.54 -6.64 -19.72
C ARG A 93 2.73 -7.94 -19.65
N ILE A 94 1.73 -8.02 -20.45
CA ILE A 94 0.94 -9.24 -20.68
C ILE A 94 1.26 -9.75 -22.08
N GLU A 95 1.60 -11.01 -22.19
CA GLU A 95 1.84 -11.71 -23.45
C GLU A 95 0.91 -12.91 -23.58
N LEU A 96 0.69 -13.36 -24.81
CA LEU A 96 0.06 -14.64 -25.06
C LEU A 96 1.07 -15.76 -24.82
N GLY A 97 0.68 -16.71 -24.01
CA GLY A 97 1.48 -17.92 -23.74
C GLY A 97 1.41 -18.92 -24.90
N ARG A 98 2.28 -19.92 -24.83
CA ARG A 98 2.30 -21.04 -25.78
C ARG A 98 1.26 -22.11 -25.41
N THR A 99 0.75 -22.13 -24.22
CA THR A 99 -0.28 -23.07 -23.77
C THR A 99 -1.66 -22.49 -24.05
N VAL A 100 -2.58 -23.35 -24.48
CA VAL A 100 -3.98 -23.00 -24.76
C VAL A 100 -4.90 -23.53 -23.66
N ASP A 101 -6.09 -22.98 -23.57
CA ASP A 101 -7.15 -23.50 -22.74
C ASP A 101 -7.94 -24.63 -23.46
N ALA A 102 -9.05 -25.08 -22.86
CA ALA A 102 -9.89 -26.14 -23.44
C ALA A 102 -10.58 -25.75 -24.75
N PHE A 103 -10.62 -24.45 -25.07
CA PHE A 103 -11.22 -23.93 -26.33
C PHE A 103 -10.17 -23.57 -27.37
N GLY A 104 -8.89 -23.88 -27.14
CA GLY A 104 -7.80 -23.55 -28.06
C GLY A 104 -7.32 -22.10 -27.98
N VAL A 105 -7.78 -21.32 -26.98
CA VAL A 105 -7.38 -19.92 -26.81
C VAL A 105 -6.07 -19.85 -26.05
N PRO A 106 -5.04 -19.09 -26.53
CA PRO A 106 -3.79 -18.91 -25.82
C PRO A 106 -4.01 -18.30 -24.44
N ARG A 107 -3.40 -18.88 -23.43
CA ARG A 107 -3.43 -18.36 -22.06
C ARG A 107 -2.55 -17.14 -21.95
N SER A 108 -3.01 -16.11 -21.24
CA SER A 108 -2.19 -14.93 -20.93
C SER A 108 -1.08 -15.27 -19.94
N ARG A 109 0.06 -14.61 -20.13
CA ARG A 109 1.19 -14.61 -19.19
C ARG A 109 1.44 -13.19 -18.72
N LEU A 110 1.37 -12.99 -17.41
CA LEU A 110 1.69 -11.73 -16.77
C LEU A 110 3.16 -11.72 -16.36
N PHE A 111 3.92 -10.74 -16.87
CA PHE A 111 5.23 -10.35 -16.37
C PHE A 111 5.06 -9.10 -15.53
N TRP A 112 5.36 -9.20 -14.25
CA TRP A 112 5.13 -8.10 -13.35
C TRP A 112 6.15 -8.09 -12.22
N LYS A 113 6.73 -6.94 -11.97
CA LYS A 113 7.65 -6.69 -10.87
C LYS A 113 7.47 -5.27 -10.33
N LYS A 114 7.67 -5.11 -9.04
CA LYS A 114 7.77 -3.81 -8.39
C LYS A 114 9.17 -3.25 -8.58
N SER A 115 9.28 -1.94 -8.77
CA SER A 115 10.55 -1.23 -8.88
C SER A 115 10.93 -0.52 -7.58
N ASP A 116 12.11 0.09 -7.60
CA ASP A 116 12.57 0.93 -6.49
C ASP A 116 11.73 2.22 -6.35
N ALA A 117 11.08 2.65 -7.42
CA ALA A 117 10.19 3.82 -7.38
C ALA A 117 8.96 3.58 -6.49
N GLU A 118 8.31 2.40 -6.61
CA GLU A 118 7.19 2.04 -5.74
C GLU A 118 7.65 1.89 -4.28
N ARG A 119 8.82 1.29 -4.08
CA ARG A 119 9.40 1.15 -2.73
C ARG A 119 9.67 2.51 -2.11
N ARG A 120 10.29 3.42 -2.85
CA ARG A 120 10.54 4.79 -2.41
C ARG A 120 9.24 5.50 -2.08
N THR A 121 8.25 5.41 -2.96
CA THR A 121 6.92 5.99 -2.74
C THR A 121 6.29 5.47 -1.47
N ALA A 122 6.33 4.15 -1.22
CA ALA A 122 5.80 3.55 -0.02
C ALA A 122 6.52 4.04 1.25
N LEU A 123 7.85 4.02 1.24
CA LEU A 123 8.67 4.37 2.40
C LEU A 123 8.52 5.85 2.77
N VAL A 124 8.70 6.76 1.79
CA VAL A 124 8.57 8.20 2.03
C VAL A 124 7.18 8.56 2.50
N SER A 125 6.18 7.90 1.95
CA SER A 125 4.78 8.10 2.36
C SER A 125 4.54 7.70 3.80
N ALA A 126 5.04 6.53 4.17
CA ALA A 126 4.94 6.04 5.53
C ALA A 126 5.65 6.99 6.51
N GLN A 127 6.84 7.49 6.15
CA GLN A 127 7.57 8.47 6.96
C GLN A 127 6.78 9.77 7.14
N LEU A 128 6.25 10.35 6.07
CA LEU A 128 5.46 11.58 6.13
C LEU A 128 4.21 11.42 7.00
N VAL A 129 3.49 10.30 6.87
CA VAL A 129 2.32 10.02 7.71
C VAL A 129 2.74 9.84 9.17
N GLY A 130 3.82 9.08 9.42
CA GLY A 130 4.34 8.86 10.77
C GLY A 130 4.76 10.14 11.46
N GLU A 131 5.50 11.02 10.77
CA GLU A 131 5.87 12.34 11.29
C GLU A 131 4.65 13.19 11.61
N ALA A 132 3.65 13.12 10.75
CA ALA A 132 2.41 13.85 10.92
C ALA A 132 1.65 13.42 12.19
N LEU A 133 1.56 12.12 12.43
CA LEU A 133 0.91 11.56 13.61
C LEU A 133 1.64 11.97 14.90
N ILE A 134 2.98 11.92 14.89
CA ILE A 134 3.81 12.33 16.04
C ILE A 134 3.66 13.81 16.33
N ARG A 135 3.77 14.67 15.32
CA ARG A 135 3.68 16.14 15.51
C ARG A 135 2.34 16.60 16.05
N ARG A 136 1.27 15.84 15.81
CA ARG A 136 -0.07 16.15 16.30
C ARG A 136 -0.46 15.42 17.57
N ASP A 137 0.48 14.65 18.12
CA ASP A 137 0.24 13.82 19.31
C ASP A 137 -0.95 12.86 19.16
N ILE A 138 -1.18 12.38 17.90
CA ILE A 138 -2.25 11.42 17.59
C ILE A 138 -1.78 10.01 17.86
N GLY A 139 -0.48 9.73 17.63
CA GLY A 139 0.07 8.39 17.81
C GLY A 139 1.42 8.19 17.15
N ARG A 140 1.84 6.95 17.12
CA ARG A 140 3.10 6.52 16.52
C ARG A 140 2.84 5.44 15.48
N MET A 141 3.61 5.46 14.40
CA MET A 141 3.52 4.47 13.33
C MET A 141 4.76 3.58 13.32
N ARG A 142 4.57 2.30 13.14
CA ARG A 142 5.63 1.34 12.88
C ARG A 142 5.64 1.00 11.39
N ILE A 143 6.74 1.28 10.73
CA ILE A 143 6.97 0.86 9.35
C ILE A 143 7.37 -0.62 9.35
N ARG A 144 6.78 -1.43 8.47
CA ARG A 144 7.11 -2.86 8.37
C ARG A 144 8.55 -3.07 7.92
N ASN A 145 9.23 -4.05 8.49
CA ASN A 145 10.68 -4.28 8.31
C ASN A 145 11.06 -4.48 6.84
N PHE A 146 10.22 -5.12 6.02
CA PHE A 146 10.54 -5.30 4.60
C PHE A 146 10.70 -3.95 3.86
N LEU A 147 9.99 -2.93 4.31
CA LEU A 147 10.05 -1.59 3.74
C LEU A 147 11.19 -0.77 4.38
N ALA A 148 11.30 -0.80 5.72
CA ALA A 148 12.32 -0.06 6.46
C ALA A 148 13.75 -0.57 6.16
N ASP A 149 13.94 -1.89 6.09
CA ASP A 149 15.24 -2.54 5.93
C ASP A 149 15.55 -2.92 4.47
N ASN A 150 14.78 -2.42 3.51
CA ASN A 150 14.92 -2.72 2.08
C ASN A 150 14.94 -4.25 1.76
N LYS A 151 14.17 -5.04 2.50
CA LYS A 151 14.03 -6.49 2.26
C LYS A 151 13.07 -6.78 1.10
N PRO A 152 13.10 -8.00 0.54
CA PRO A 152 12.16 -8.40 -0.48
C PRO A 152 10.70 -8.14 -0.07
N TRP A 153 9.86 -7.81 -1.04
CA TRP A 153 8.43 -7.67 -0.81
C TRP A 153 7.82 -8.97 -0.30
N PRO A 154 6.92 -8.92 0.69
CA PRO A 154 6.23 -10.12 1.16
C PRO A 154 5.46 -10.82 0.03
N LYS A 155 5.40 -12.15 0.06
CA LYS A 155 4.61 -12.91 -0.92
C LYS A 155 3.11 -12.57 -0.87
N SER A 156 2.62 -12.10 0.28
CA SER A 156 1.24 -11.63 0.46
C SER A 156 0.94 -10.29 -0.22
N ASP A 157 1.97 -9.55 -0.63
CA ASP A 157 1.84 -8.27 -1.33
C ASP A 157 1.69 -8.45 -2.85
N TYR A 158 0.99 -9.48 -3.27
CA TYR A 158 0.62 -9.65 -4.68
C TYR A 158 -0.34 -8.55 -5.12
N PRO A 159 -0.39 -8.23 -6.43
CA PRO A 159 -1.26 -7.21 -6.95
C PRO A 159 -2.71 -7.55 -6.63
N THR A 160 -3.30 -6.80 -5.72
CA THR A 160 -4.71 -6.95 -5.35
C THR A 160 -5.58 -5.89 -6.01
N GLY A 161 -4.96 -4.93 -6.68
CA GLY A 161 -5.64 -3.76 -7.20
C GLY A 161 -6.55 -4.03 -8.40
N HIS A 162 -6.28 -5.05 -9.20
CA HIS A 162 -7.02 -5.39 -10.41
C HIS A 162 -7.24 -4.21 -11.39
N HIS A 163 -6.46 -3.13 -11.22
CA HIS A 163 -6.54 -1.91 -12.02
C HIS A 163 -5.40 -1.87 -13.02
N HIS A 164 -5.52 -2.67 -14.07
CA HIS A 164 -4.52 -2.71 -15.13
C HIS A 164 -4.61 -1.44 -15.98
N MET A 165 -3.47 -0.78 -16.19
CA MET A 165 -3.36 0.43 -17.00
C MET A 165 -2.29 0.26 -18.07
N GLY A 166 -2.39 1.05 -19.15
CA GLY A 166 -1.38 1.12 -20.21
C GLY A 166 -1.62 0.17 -21.39
N GLY A 167 -2.67 -0.65 -21.35
CA GLY A 167 -3.06 -1.48 -22.51
C GLY A 167 -3.57 -0.66 -23.69
N THR A 168 -4.17 0.50 -23.42
CA THR A 168 -4.68 1.45 -24.42
C THR A 168 -4.02 2.82 -24.25
N ARG A 169 -2.71 2.84 -24.02
CA ARG A 169 -2.00 4.11 -23.84
C ARG A 169 -1.99 4.94 -25.11
N MET A 170 -2.16 6.24 -24.95
CA MET A 170 -2.03 7.21 -26.02
C MET A 170 -0.56 7.45 -26.39
N ALA A 171 -0.28 7.68 -27.65
CA ALA A 171 1.03 8.14 -28.12
C ALA A 171 0.94 8.70 -29.55
N ASP A 172 1.87 9.58 -29.87
CA ASP A 172 2.00 10.20 -31.20
C ASP A 172 2.42 9.22 -32.30
N SER A 173 2.68 7.97 -31.96
CA SER A 173 3.11 6.93 -32.92
C SER A 173 2.53 5.58 -32.52
N PRO A 174 2.04 4.80 -33.48
CA PRO A 174 1.47 3.46 -33.25
C PRO A 174 2.52 2.46 -32.72
N THR A 175 3.82 2.75 -32.82
CA THR A 175 4.87 1.92 -32.21
C THR A 175 4.98 2.12 -30.70
N ASN A 176 4.50 3.24 -30.18
CA ASN A 176 4.63 3.64 -28.76
C ASN A 176 3.29 3.60 -28.00
N GLY A 177 2.17 3.51 -28.72
CA GLY A 177 0.83 3.50 -28.14
C GLY A 177 -0.15 2.70 -29.00
N ILE A 178 -1.40 2.68 -28.56
CA ILE A 178 -2.50 1.94 -29.20
C ILE A 178 -3.56 2.91 -29.72
N VAL A 179 -3.69 4.07 -29.10
CA VAL A 179 -4.63 5.13 -29.47
C VAL A 179 -3.90 6.45 -29.60
N ASP A 180 -4.41 7.34 -30.43
CA ASP A 180 -3.99 8.70 -30.70
C ASP A 180 -4.81 9.74 -29.91
#